data_ab1b1d38c944176ece42f528c9855aa1
#
_entry.id   ab1b1d38c944176ece42f528c9855aa1
#
_cell.length_a   1.000
_cell.length_b   1.000
_cell.length_c   1.000
_cell.angle_alpha   90.00
_cell.angle_beta   90.00
_cell.angle_gamma   90.00
#
_symmetry.space_group_name_H-M   'P 1'
#
loop_
_entity.id
_entity.type
_entity.pdbx_description
1 polymer ?
#
loop_
_entity_poly.entity_id
_entity_poly.type
_entity_poly.pdbx_seq_one_letter_code
_entity_poly.pdbx_strand_id
1 'polypeptide(L)'
;MDRFHGFIEGWKLPRLTKDHIIEGWVLNCEYFSSVLHLLRFSSEYDDMFTELVVVPHGCDLRDKKAVQRMATAYHKLLFPHIHSLTDLEPEQIDVFKQLYNQYCLQPAIYRRQIVRSQCHRIDKEFKPEIANFSIVDLNEDTVQNHHE
;
A
#
# COMPACT_ATOMS: atom_id res chain seq x y z
N MET A 1 -8.53 16.49 -7.81
CA MET A 1 -8.34 15.03 -8.01
C MET A 1 -7.07 14.48 -7.38
N ASP A 2 -6.01 15.22 -7.34
CA ASP A 2 -4.70 14.82 -6.82
C ASP A 2 -4.67 14.30 -5.36
N ARG A 3 -5.69 14.61 -4.58
CA ARG A 3 -5.86 14.12 -3.19
C ARG A 3 -6.48 12.73 -3.07
N PHE A 4 -6.99 12.17 -4.17
CA PHE A 4 -7.52 10.81 -4.17
C PHE A 4 -6.39 9.78 -4.13
N HIS A 5 -6.56 8.75 -3.33
CA HIS A 5 -5.56 7.68 -3.17
C HIS A 5 -5.81 6.50 -4.11
N GLY A 6 -6.99 6.40 -4.69
CA GLY A 6 -7.36 5.36 -5.63
C GLY A 6 -8.53 5.74 -6.50
N PHE A 7 -8.72 5.02 -7.59
CA PHE A 7 -9.81 5.17 -8.54
C PHE A 7 -10.32 3.78 -8.91
N ILE A 8 -11.63 3.60 -8.85
CA ILE A 8 -12.30 2.37 -9.27
C ILE A 8 -13.17 2.71 -10.48
N GLU A 9 -12.90 2.05 -11.58
CA GLU A 9 -13.67 2.22 -12.80
C GLU A 9 -15.03 1.51 -12.66
N GLY A 10 -16.09 2.28 -12.39
CA GLY A 10 -17.42 1.74 -12.10
C GLY A 10 -17.98 0.84 -13.20
N TRP A 11 -17.58 1.08 -14.47
CA TRP A 11 -18.00 0.24 -15.61
C TRP A 11 -17.34 -1.14 -15.64
N LYS A 12 -16.25 -1.35 -14.90
CA LYS A 12 -15.59 -2.64 -14.71
C LYS A 12 -16.22 -3.48 -13.59
N LEU A 13 -17.08 -2.88 -12.77
CA LEU A 13 -17.79 -3.61 -11.73
C LEU A 13 -18.91 -4.43 -12.39
N PRO A 14 -19.07 -5.71 -11.98
CA PRO A 14 -20.15 -6.53 -12.50
C PRO A 14 -21.52 -5.94 -12.10
N ARG A 15 -22.49 -6.02 -12.99
CA ARG A 15 -23.87 -5.67 -12.64
C ARG A 15 -24.39 -6.72 -11.66
N LEU A 16 -25.07 -6.25 -10.61
CA LEU A 16 -25.75 -7.14 -9.67
C LEU A 16 -26.86 -7.90 -10.39
N THR A 17 -26.81 -9.21 -10.32
CA THR A 17 -27.83 -10.15 -10.78
C THR A 17 -28.35 -10.98 -9.60
N LYS A 18 -29.42 -11.74 -9.81
CA LYS A 18 -29.95 -12.65 -8.78
C LYS A 18 -28.91 -13.67 -8.32
N ASP A 19 -27.99 -14.06 -9.19
CA ASP A 19 -26.92 -15.04 -8.89
C ASP A 19 -25.86 -14.50 -7.95
N HIS A 20 -25.84 -13.18 -7.70
CA HIS A 20 -24.94 -12.55 -6.71
C HIS A 20 -25.58 -12.48 -5.31
N ILE A 21 -26.82 -12.93 -5.16
CA ILE A 21 -27.47 -13.01 -3.86
C ILE A 21 -26.92 -14.24 -3.13
N ILE A 22 -26.21 -14.01 -2.05
CA ILE A 22 -25.65 -15.08 -1.22
C ILE A 22 -26.72 -15.55 -0.25
N GLU A 23 -27.05 -16.85 -0.31
CA GLU A 23 -27.88 -17.53 0.66
C GLU A 23 -26.99 -18.34 1.61
N GLY A 24 -27.15 -18.15 2.93
CA GLY A 24 -26.38 -18.88 3.94
C GLY A 24 -25.47 -17.99 4.78
N TRP A 25 -24.32 -18.54 5.17
CA TRP A 25 -23.37 -17.84 6.02
C TRP A 25 -22.60 -16.79 5.25
N VAL A 26 -22.60 -15.56 5.74
CA VAL A 26 -21.86 -14.42 5.18
C VAL A 26 -21.04 -13.73 6.27
N LEU A 27 -20.01 -13.00 5.84
CA LEU A 27 -19.24 -12.17 6.75
C LEU A 27 -20.14 -11.11 7.37
N ASN A 28 -20.12 -11.00 8.71
CA ASN A 28 -20.80 -9.90 9.40
C ASN A 28 -20.09 -8.59 9.05
N CYS A 29 -20.77 -7.77 8.22
CA CYS A 29 -20.22 -6.49 7.74
C CYS A 29 -19.99 -5.49 8.87
N GLU A 30 -20.81 -5.52 9.94
CA GLU A 30 -20.65 -4.63 11.11
C GLU A 30 -19.39 -5.00 11.89
N TYR A 31 -19.17 -6.29 12.11
CA TYR A 31 -17.95 -6.79 12.76
C TYR A 31 -16.71 -6.44 11.93
N PHE A 32 -16.75 -6.70 10.63
CA PHE A 32 -15.65 -6.38 9.73
C PHE A 32 -15.35 -4.87 9.71
N SER A 33 -16.39 -4.04 9.63
CA SER A 33 -16.26 -2.58 9.71
C SER A 33 -15.62 -2.13 11.03
N SER A 34 -16.00 -2.75 12.15
CA SER A 34 -15.42 -2.45 13.46
C SER A 34 -13.94 -2.79 13.53
N VAL A 35 -13.53 -3.95 12.98
CA VAL A 35 -12.11 -4.33 12.88
C VAL A 35 -11.32 -3.33 12.04
N LEU A 36 -11.83 -2.95 10.86
CA LEU A 36 -11.20 -1.94 10.01
C LEU A 36 -11.08 -0.59 10.71
N HIS A 37 -12.08 -0.23 11.51
CA HIS A 37 -12.07 1.02 12.28
C HIS A 37 -10.97 1.02 13.34
N LEU A 38 -10.79 -0.08 14.05
CA LEU A 38 -9.69 -0.24 15.02
C LEU A 38 -8.31 -0.15 14.33
N LEU A 39 -8.13 -0.85 13.22
CA LEU A 39 -6.89 -0.81 12.44
C LEU A 39 -6.57 0.60 11.92
N ARG A 40 -7.57 1.45 11.70
CA ARG A 40 -7.37 2.82 11.23
C ARG A 40 -6.53 3.67 12.20
N PHE A 41 -6.68 3.46 13.50
CA PHE A 41 -6.02 4.24 14.53
C PHE A 41 -4.65 3.68 14.96
N SER A 42 -4.30 2.48 14.52
CA SER A 42 -2.99 1.90 14.77
C SER A 42 -1.94 2.56 13.87
N SER A 43 -0.96 3.23 14.47
CA SER A 43 0.15 3.90 13.77
C SER A 43 1.40 3.03 13.66
N GLU A 44 1.44 1.88 14.33
CA GLU A 44 2.59 0.97 14.41
C GLU A 44 3.10 0.50 13.04
N TYR A 45 2.19 0.40 12.06
CA TYR A 45 2.52 -0.06 10.71
C TYR A 45 3.13 1.01 9.79
N ASP A 46 3.11 2.30 10.20
CA ASP A 46 3.61 3.40 9.34
C ASP A 46 5.13 3.37 9.22
N ASP A 47 5.82 2.91 10.28
CA ASP A 47 7.28 2.80 10.32
C ASP A 47 7.79 1.73 9.36
N MET A 48 7.05 0.64 9.18
CA MET A 48 7.39 -0.44 8.26
C MET A 48 7.59 0.04 6.81
N PHE A 49 6.75 0.98 6.34
CA PHE A 49 6.95 1.57 5.01
C PHE A 49 8.28 2.31 4.93
N THR A 50 8.64 3.05 5.96
CA THR A 50 9.88 3.84 6.01
C THR A 50 11.12 2.96 6.06
N GLU A 51 11.05 1.82 6.75
CA GLU A 51 12.14 0.85 6.84
C GLU A 51 12.33 0.05 5.54
N LEU A 52 11.23 -0.33 4.90
CA LEU A 52 11.27 -1.25 3.75
C LEU A 52 11.36 -0.56 2.39
N VAL A 53 10.92 0.69 2.27
CA VAL A 53 10.71 1.30 0.95
C VAL A 53 11.68 2.44 0.70
N VAL A 54 12.48 2.28 -0.35
CA VAL A 54 13.30 3.35 -0.91
C VAL A 54 12.40 4.30 -1.70
N VAL A 55 12.31 5.54 -1.23
CA VAL A 55 11.61 6.61 -1.93
C VAL A 55 12.59 7.32 -2.85
N PRO A 56 12.38 7.33 -4.17
CA PRO A 56 13.32 7.92 -5.10
C PRO A 56 13.45 9.43 -4.90
N HIS A 57 14.65 9.94 -5.16
CA HIS A 57 14.93 11.38 -5.07
C HIS A 57 14.04 12.16 -6.04
N GLY A 58 13.49 13.29 -5.59
CA GLY A 58 12.59 14.11 -6.41
C GLY A 58 11.15 13.57 -6.53
N CYS A 59 10.78 12.54 -5.78
CA CYS A 59 9.40 12.07 -5.71
C CYS A 59 8.48 13.18 -5.19
N ASP A 60 7.33 13.36 -5.87
CA ASP A 60 6.29 14.26 -5.41
C ASP A 60 5.78 13.83 -4.03
N LEU A 61 5.71 14.77 -3.09
CA LEU A 61 5.27 14.50 -1.71
C LEU A 61 3.87 13.89 -1.64
N ARG A 62 2.98 14.25 -2.56
CA ARG A 62 1.62 13.71 -2.61
C ARG A 62 1.62 12.27 -3.09
N ASP A 63 2.50 11.92 -4.04
CA ASP A 63 2.66 10.56 -4.51
C ASP A 63 3.26 9.69 -3.40
N LYS A 64 4.31 10.16 -2.73
CA LYS A 64 4.88 9.49 -1.56
C LYS A 64 3.81 9.18 -0.52
N LYS A 65 3.05 10.20 -0.08
CA LYS A 65 2.00 10.04 0.93
C LYS A 65 0.88 9.10 0.48
N ALA A 66 0.49 9.15 -0.80
CA ALA A 66 -0.55 8.28 -1.33
C ALA A 66 -0.09 6.83 -1.37
N VAL A 67 1.11 6.55 -1.88
CA VAL A 67 1.68 5.19 -1.92
C VAL A 67 1.89 4.67 -0.50
N GLN A 68 2.47 5.45 0.40
CA GLN A 68 2.66 5.07 1.81
C GLN A 68 1.34 4.66 2.47
N ARG A 69 0.30 5.50 2.41
CA ARG A 69 -1.01 5.22 3.02
C ARG A 69 -1.66 3.96 2.46
N MET A 70 -1.54 3.76 1.15
CA MET A 70 -2.11 2.57 0.50
C MET A 70 -1.33 1.31 0.86
N ALA A 71 0.00 1.36 0.84
CA ALA A 71 0.85 0.23 1.23
C ALA A 71 0.64 -0.15 2.70
N THR A 72 0.60 0.84 3.61
CA THR A 72 0.26 0.64 5.03
C THR A 72 -1.14 0.03 5.21
N ALA A 73 -2.13 0.46 4.43
CA ALA A 73 -3.47 -0.12 4.50
C ALA A 73 -3.49 -1.59 4.05
N TYR A 74 -2.79 -1.93 2.97
CA TYR A 74 -2.65 -3.33 2.55
C TYR A 74 -1.88 -4.16 3.57
N HIS A 75 -0.82 -3.61 4.17
CA HIS A 75 -0.07 -4.27 5.24
C HIS A 75 -0.99 -4.63 6.41
N LYS A 76 -1.76 -3.68 6.93
CA LYS A 76 -2.71 -3.89 8.02
C LYS A 76 -3.74 -5.00 7.73
N LEU A 77 -4.16 -5.11 6.49
CA LEU A 77 -5.17 -6.09 6.07
C LEU A 77 -4.59 -7.48 5.86
N LEU A 78 -3.37 -7.57 5.30
CA LEU A 78 -2.79 -8.83 4.86
C LEU A 78 -1.84 -9.44 5.90
N PHE A 79 -1.16 -8.59 6.67
CA PHE A 79 -0.15 -8.98 7.64
C PHE A 79 -0.38 -8.30 9.01
N PRO A 80 -1.60 -8.40 9.60
CA PRO A 80 -1.95 -7.66 10.81
C PRO A 80 -1.13 -8.06 12.05
N HIS A 81 -0.43 -9.18 11.99
CA HIS A 81 0.40 -9.71 13.08
C HIS A 81 1.87 -9.27 13.00
N ILE A 82 2.27 -8.56 11.96
CA ILE A 82 3.64 -8.07 11.77
C ILE A 82 3.63 -6.56 11.93
N HIS A 83 4.14 -6.05 13.06
CA HIS A 83 4.19 -4.62 13.35
C HIS A 83 5.57 -4.02 13.09
N SER A 84 6.62 -4.87 13.20
CA SER A 84 8.02 -4.51 13.01
C SER A 84 8.79 -5.67 12.37
N LEU A 85 9.93 -5.38 11.75
CA LEU A 85 10.85 -6.44 11.27
C LEU A 85 11.39 -7.31 12.41
N THR A 86 11.38 -6.81 13.64
CA THR A 86 11.78 -7.57 14.83
C THR A 86 10.77 -8.67 15.22
N ASP A 87 9.56 -8.63 14.68
CA ASP A 87 8.56 -9.69 14.89
C ASP A 87 8.84 -10.93 14.01
N LEU A 88 9.84 -10.84 13.12
CA LEU A 88 10.21 -11.87 12.17
C LEU A 88 11.55 -12.50 12.54
N GLU A 89 11.68 -13.81 12.30
CA GLU A 89 12.98 -14.46 12.33
C GLU A 89 13.84 -14.01 11.13
N PRO A 90 15.18 -13.92 11.25
CA PRO A 90 16.04 -13.43 10.18
C PRO A 90 15.82 -14.09 8.82
N GLU A 91 15.50 -15.39 8.83
CA GLU A 91 15.22 -16.18 7.63
C GLU A 91 13.89 -15.80 6.94
N GLN A 92 12.97 -15.18 7.68
CA GLN A 92 11.65 -14.80 7.20
C GLN A 92 11.64 -13.38 6.60
N ILE A 93 12.64 -12.56 6.93
CA ILE A 93 12.67 -11.15 6.54
C ILE A 93 12.68 -10.99 5.02
N ASP A 94 13.51 -11.75 4.30
CA ASP A 94 13.59 -11.64 2.84
C ASP A 94 12.31 -12.12 2.16
N VAL A 95 11.69 -13.17 2.69
CA VAL A 95 10.39 -13.66 2.21
C VAL A 95 9.32 -12.60 2.44
N PHE A 96 9.30 -12.00 3.63
CA PHE A 96 8.34 -10.95 3.95
C PHE A 96 8.52 -9.71 3.07
N LYS A 97 9.75 -9.29 2.78
CA LYS A 97 10.04 -8.20 1.85
C LYS A 97 9.47 -8.47 0.45
N GLN A 98 9.62 -9.68 -0.05
CA GLN A 98 9.04 -10.07 -1.34
C GLN A 98 7.51 -10.00 -1.31
N LEU A 99 6.90 -10.53 -0.25
CA LEU A 99 5.44 -10.48 -0.07
C LEU A 99 4.94 -9.04 0.09
N TYR A 100 5.65 -8.21 0.86
CA TYR A 100 5.31 -6.81 1.03
C TYR A 100 5.40 -6.05 -0.29
N ASN A 101 6.46 -6.28 -1.06
CA ASN A 101 6.58 -5.70 -2.40
C ASN A 101 5.39 -6.10 -3.28
N GLN A 102 5.11 -7.39 -3.37
CA GLN A 102 4.10 -7.93 -4.27
C GLN A 102 2.67 -7.52 -3.89
N TYR A 103 2.34 -7.52 -2.60
CA TYR A 103 0.95 -7.37 -2.13
C TYR A 103 0.64 -6.02 -1.50
N CYS A 104 1.65 -5.26 -1.06
CA CYS A 104 1.45 -3.95 -0.45
C CYS A 104 1.97 -2.83 -1.35
N LEU A 105 3.25 -2.85 -1.73
CA LEU A 105 3.88 -1.75 -2.45
C LEU A 105 3.41 -1.66 -3.91
N GLN A 106 3.53 -2.73 -4.70
CA GLN A 106 3.18 -2.69 -6.12
C GLN A 106 1.70 -2.35 -6.37
N PRO A 107 0.72 -2.90 -5.62
CA PRO A 107 -0.66 -2.48 -5.74
C PRO A 107 -0.90 -1.00 -5.37
N ALA A 108 -0.18 -0.48 -4.37
CA ALA A 108 -0.26 0.92 -3.98
C ALA A 108 0.26 1.86 -5.09
N ILE A 109 1.42 1.53 -5.68
CA ILE A 109 2.01 2.22 -6.83
C ILE A 109 1.01 2.21 -8.00
N TYR A 110 0.51 1.04 -8.37
CA TYR A 110 -0.43 0.88 -9.48
C TYR A 110 -1.70 1.73 -9.29
N ARG A 111 -2.29 1.73 -8.10
CA ARG A 111 -3.48 2.55 -7.80
C ARG A 111 -3.17 4.04 -7.90
N ARG A 112 -2.03 4.50 -7.40
CA ARG A 112 -1.63 5.90 -7.52
C ARG A 112 -1.39 6.30 -8.98
N GLN A 113 -0.79 5.43 -9.77
CA GLN A 113 -0.58 5.65 -11.20
C GLN A 113 -1.89 5.82 -11.97
N ILE A 114 -2.92 5.02 -11.65
CA ILE A 114 -4.25 5.21 -12.22
C ILE A 114 -4.81 6.59 -11.91
N VAL A 115 -4.69 7.06 -10.66
CA VAL A 115 -5.14 8.41 -10.26
C VAL A 115 -4.40 9.48 -11.06
N ARG A 116 -3.06 9.36 -11.20
CA ARG A 116 -2.24 10.29 -11.99
C ARG A 116 -2.66 10.31 -13.46
N SER A 117 -2.92 9.14 -14.04
CA SER A 117 -3.41 9.03 -15.40
C SER A 117 -4.77 9.72 -15.60
N GLN A 118 -5.68 9.60 -14.61
CA GLN A 118 -6.96 10.32 -14.67
C GLN A 118 -6.76 11.85 -14.52
N CYS A 119 -5.85 12.29 -13.66
CA CYS A 119 -5.50 13.71 -13.55
C CYS A 119 -4.94 14.24 -14.87
N HIS A 120 -4.05 13.52 -15.54
CA HIS A 120 -3.49 13.88 -16.84
C HIS A 120 -4.56 13.98 -17.94
N ARG A 121 -5.62 13.19 -17.88
CA ARG A 121 -6.75 13.28 -18.86
C ARG A 121 -7.48 14.62 -18.77
N ILE A 122 -7.54 15.20 -17.57
CA ILE A 122 -8.22 16.48 -17.30
C ILE A 122 -7.26 17.64 -17.49
N ASP A 123 -6.05 17.52 -16.99
CA ASP A 123 -5.00 18.53 -17.05
C ASP A 123 -3.73 17.91 -17.64
N LYS A 124 -3.37 18.31 -18.86
CA LYS A 124 -2.24 17.76 -19.62
C LYS A 124 -0.87 18.16 -19.05
N GLU A 125 -0.79 19.18 -18.21
CA GLU A 125 0.44 19.55 -17.50
C GLU A 125 0.79 18.54 -16.41
N PHE A 126 -0.19 17.77 -15.94
CA PHE A 126 0.02 16.71 -14.96
C PHE A 126 0.72 15.51 -15.60
N LYS A 127 1.94 15.18 -15.14
CA LYS A 127 2.65 14.00 -15.62
C LYS A 127 1.95 12.73 -15.12
N PRO A 128 1.66 11.76 -15.99
CA PRO A 128 0.94 10.54 -15.59
C PRO A 128 1.84 9.55 -14.84
N GLU A 129 3.16 9.64 -15.03
CA GLU A 129 4.13 8.73 -14.39
C GLU A 129 4.32 9.12 -12.93
N ILE A 130 4.58 8.13 -12.11
CA ILE A 130 5.06 8.30 -10.74
C ILE A 130 6.50 7.82 -10.62
N ALA A 131 7.17 8.30 -9.57
CA ALA A 131 8.53 7.88 -9.27
C ALA A 131 8.60 6.36 -8.97
N ASN A 132 9.73 5.74 -9.25
CA ASN A 132 9.94 4.31 -9.11
C ASN A 132 10.34 3.95 -7.66
N PHE A 133 9.38 3.49 -6.87
CA PHE A 133 9.61 3.00 -5.52
C PHE A 133 10.17 1.57 -5.58
N SER A 134 11.11 1.25 -4.68
CA SER A 134 11.70 -0.08 -4.55
C SER A 134 11.78 -0.52 -3.09
N ILE A 135 12.06 -1.80 -2.87
CA ILE A 135 12.34 -2.33 -1.53
C ILE A 135 13.83 -2.21 -1.23
N VAL A 136 14.16 -1.91 0.02
CA VAL A 136 15.54 -1.85 0.53
C VAL A 136 16.14 -3.27 0.50
N ASP A 137 17.29 -3.43 -0.18
CA ASP A 137 18.09 -4.64 -0.13
C ASP A 137 18.96 -4.61 1.12
N LEU A 138 18.76 -5.56 2.04
CA LEU A 138 19.50 -5.63 3.31
C LEU A 138 21.01 -5.90 3.14
N ASN A 139 21.49 -6.23 1.94
CA ASN A 139 22.87 -6.63 1.73
C ASN A 139 23.84 -5.47 1.47
N GLU A 140 23.37 -4.21 1.35
CA GLU A 140 24.24 -3.08 1.02
C GLU A 140 24.38 -1.99 2.10
N ASP A 141 23.49 -1.89 3.10
CA ASP A 141 23.44 -0.70 3.96
C ASP A 141 23.74 -0.88 5.46
N THR A 142 24.28 -2.03 5.89
CA THR A 142 24.60 -2.23 7.33
C THR A 142 26.02 -1.74 7.69
N VAL A 143 26.76 -1.07 6.81
CA VAL A 143 28.17 -0.69 7.04
C VAL A 143 28.42 0.82 7.22
N GLN A 144 27.45 1.72 7.04
CA GLN A 144 27.76 3.16 6.99
C GLN A 144 27.14 4.09 8.05
N ASN A 145 26.53 3.63 9.12
CA ASN A 145 26.04 4.59 10.17
C ASN A 145 26.43 4.22 11.59
N HIS A 146 27.70 3.94 11.84
CA HIS A 146 28.31 4.03 13.17
C HIS A 146 29.69 4.66 13.10
N HIS A 147 29.77 5.93 12.69
CA HIS A 147 30.90 6.85 13.00
C HIS A 147 30.48 8.26 12.56
N GLU A 148 29.86 9.00 13.45
CA GLU A 148 30.21 10.37 13.84
C GLU A 148 29.26 10.84 14.94
#